data_a56c92fefaacc5c488898d05fcc25990
#
_entry.id   a56c92fefaacc5c488898d05fcc25990
#
_cell.length_a   1.000
_cell.length_b   1.000
_cell.length_c   1.000
_cell.angle_alpha   90.00
_cell.angle_beta   90.00
_cell.angle_gamma   90.00
#
_symmetry.space_group_name_H-M   'P 1'
#
loop_
_entity.id
_entity.type
_entity.pdbx_description
1 polymer ?
#
loop_
_entity_poly.entity_id
_entity_poly.type
_entity_poly.pdbx_seq_one_letter_code
_entity_poly.pdbx_strand_id
1 'polypeptide(L)'
;MIQIIRAGAEDLETVIAIQRASFKAVYEKYQDEYDPYLEDRERIKWKLVERPNSYYYFIKEKDENIGFLRVQTNEELTEAWLGTAAILPQYQGKGYGSEGLRLLEKEFSTIKQWDLCSVLQDAGMVAFYEKNGYRQTHIKPEKEDMDMVYMKKLIDK
;
A
#
# COMPACT_ATOMS: atom_id res chain seq x y z
N MET A 1 -15.57 -2.08 -12.87
CA MET A 1 -15.63 -2.83 -11.60
C MET A 1 -14.23 -3.36 -11.25
N ILE A 2 -13.87 -3.24 -9.99
CA ILE A 2 -12.56 -3.61 -9.50
C ILE A 2 -12.63 -4.97 -8.80
N GLN A 3 -11.56 -5.77 -8.96
CA GLN A 3 -11.36 -6.99 -8.19
C GLN A 3 -9.99 -6.92 -7.53
N ILE A 4 -9.82 -7.64 -6.42
CA ILE A 4 -8.49 -7.85 -5.87
C ILE A 4 -8.15 -9.33 -5.99
N ILE A 5 -6.91 -9.61 -6.42
CA ILE A 5 -6.47 -10.99 -6.67
C ILE A 5 -5.09 -11.18 -6.04
N ARG A 6 -4.96 -12.26 -5.27
CA ARG A 6 -3.71 -12.59 -4.60
C ARG A 6 -2.58 -12.82 -5.63
N ALA A 7 -1.47 -12.11 -5.44
CA ALA A 7 -0.28 -12.30 -6.26
C ALA A 7 0.55 -13.48 -5.73
N GLY A 8 1.16 -14.23 -6.61
CA GLY A 8 2.03 -15.34 -6.26
C GLY A 8 3.45 -15.13 -6.79
N ALA A 9 4.30 -16.13 -6.60
CA ALA A 9 5.71 -16.05 -6.98
C ALA A 9 5.90 -15.71 -8.47
N GLU A 10 5.03 -16.20 -9.32
CA GLU A 10 5.07 -15.98 -10.77
C GLU A 10 4.79 -14.53 -11.16
N ASP A 11 4.27 -13.73 -10.22
CA ASP A 11 3.89 -12.34 -10.49
C ASP A 11 4.96 -11.33 -10.09
N LEU A 12 6.14 -11.79 -9.69
CA LEU A 12 7.18 -10.92 -9.15
C LEU A 12 7.53 -9.75 -10.07
N GLU A 13 7.73 -10.01 -11.37
CA GLU A 13 8.13 -8.95 -12.28
C GLU A 13 7.02 -7.92 -12.47
N THR A 14 5.77 -8.35 -12.44
CA THR A 14 4.63 -7.45 -12.53
C THR A 14 4.54 -6.56 -11.29
N VAL A 15 4.75 -7.12 -10.10
CA VAL A 15 4.77 -6.35 -8.85
C VAL A 15 5.86 -5.28 -8.91
N ILE A 16 7.08 -5.66 -9.32
CA ILE A 16 8.21 -4.73 -9.42
C ILE A 16 7.89 -3.60 -10.38
N ALA A 17 7.35 -3.92 -11.55
CA ALA A 17 7.04 -2.91 -12.57
C ALA A 17 6.01 -1.91 -12.05
N ILE A 18 4.95 -2.40 -11.40
CA ILE A 18 3.90 -1.53 -10.85
C ILE A 18 4.47 -0.65 -9.74
N GLN A 19 5.28 -1.22 -8.85
CA GLN A 19 5.86 -0.46 -7.74
C GLN A 19 6.73 0.68 -8.25
N ARG A 20 7.61 0.40 -9.19
CA ARG A 20 8.50 1.43 -9.75
C ARG A 20 7.72 2.52 -10.47
N ALA A 21 6.78 2.15 -11.31
CA ALA A 21 5.97 3.13 -12.02
C ALA A 21 5.15 4.00 -11.07
N SER A 22 4.62 3.39 -10.00
CA SER A 22 3.74 4.10 -9.06
C SER A 22 4.49 5.07 -8.15
N PHE A 23 5.73 4.77 -7.79
CA PHE A 23 6.49 5.56 -6.83
C PHE A 23 7.57 6.45 -7.46
N LYS A 24 7.70 6.43 -8.78
CA LYS A 24 8.73 7.22 -9.46
C LYS A 24 8.62 8.71 -9.15
N ALA A 25 7.42 9.28 -9.24
CA ALA A 25 7.22 10.71 -9.03
C ALA A 25 7.54 11.13 -7.58
N VAL A 26 7.15 10.30 -6.60
CA VAL A 26 7.44 10.57 -5.19
C VAL A 26 8.95 10.53 -4.96
N TYR A 27 9.63 9.52 -5.52
CA TYR A 27 11.07 9.42 -5.39
C TYR A 27 11.78 10.62 -6.02
N GLU A 28 11.36 11.03 -7.20
CA GLU A 28 11.98 12.19 -7.88
C GLU A 28 11.81 13.47 -7.06
N LYS A 29 10.69 13.59 -6.34
CA LYS A 29 10.43 14.78 -5.52
C LYS A 29 11.24 14.80 -4.23
N TYR A 30 11.32 13.67 -3.52
CA TYR A 30 11.92 13.62 -2.17
C TYR A 30 13.29 12.95 -2.13
N GLN A 31 13.59 12.06 -3.08
CA GLN A 31 14.84 11.30 -3.18
C GLN A 31 15.21 10.58 -1.87
N ASP A 32 14.19 10.04 -1.20
CA ASP A 32 14.37 9.28 0.03
C ASP A 32 14.96 7.90 -0.30
N GLU A 33 16.08 7.54 0.36
CA GLU A 33 16.73 6.25 0.12
C GLU A 33 15.89 5.05 0.49
N TYR A 34 14.82 5.25 1.29
CA TYR A 34 13.91 4.18 1.69
C TYR A 34 12.62 4.16 0.85
N ASP A 35 12.54 4.96 -0.21
CA ASP A 35 11.37 5.00 -1.07
C ASP A 35 11.14 3.64 -1.74
N PRO A 36 9.89 3.18 -1.81
CA PRO A 36 9.58 1.91 -2.50
C PRO A 36 10.08 1.84 -3.95
N TYR A 37 10.29 2.98 -4.61
CA TYR A 37 10.86 3.02 -5.95
C TYR A 37 12.23 2.35 -6.03
N LEU A 38 13.02 2.43 -4.94
CA LEU A 38 14.38 1.89 -4.88
C LEU A 38 14.44 0.48 -4.28
N GLU A 39 13.33 -0.06 -3.81
CA GLU A 39 13.34 -1.38 -3.20
C GLU A 39 13.86 -2.42 -4.19
N ASP A 40 14.86 -3.23 -3.78
CA ASP A 40 15.47 -4.16 -4.70
C ASP A 40 14.61 -5.41 -4.92
N ARG A 41 14.93 -6.10 -6.01
CA ARG A 41 14.18 -7.28 -6.45
C ARG A 41 14.17 -8.39 -5.40
N GLU A 42 15.30 -8.63 -4.75
CA GLU A 42 15.41 -9.71 -3.78
C GLU A 42 14.56 -9.45 -2.54
N ARG A 43 14.46 -8.18 -2.12
CA ARG A 43 13.63 -7.82 -0.98
C ARG A 43 12.14 -7.95 -1.31
N ILE A 44 11.74 -7.52 -2.48
CA ILE A 44 10.34 -7.67 -2.92
C ILE A 44 10.00 -9.15 -3.04
N LYS A 45 10.90 -9.94 -3.62
CA LYS A 45 10.72 -11.39 -3.74
C LYS A 45 10.54 -12.04 -2.38
N TRP A 46 11.38 -11.66 -1.41
CA TRP A 46 11.27 -12.19 -0.06
C TRP A 46 9.90 -11.88 0.56
N LYS A 47 9.44 -10.64 0.42
CA LYS A 47 8.11 -10.25 0.95
C LYS A 47 6.97 -10.97 0.25
N LEU A 48 7.11 -11.23 -1.05
CA LEU A 48 6.05 -11.86 -1.84
C LEU A 48 5.98 -13.36 -1.59
N VAL A 49 7.13 -14.03 -1.46
CA VAL A 49 7.21 -15.48 -1.51
C VAL A 49 7.51 -16.10 -0.15
N GLU A 50 8.41 -15.50 0.64
CA GLU A 50 8.98 -16.16 1.81
C GLU A 50 8.53 -15.59 3.15
N ARG A 51 8.32 -14.26 3.24
CA ARG A 51 8.01 -13.62 4.52
C ARG A 51 6.66 -14.10 5.05
N PRO A 52 6.58 -14.60 6.31
CA PRO A 52 5.29 -15.01 6.89
C PRO A 52 4.33 -13.84 7.01
N ASN A 53 3.05 -14.12 6.80
CA ASN A 53 1.97 -13.16 7.01
C ASN A 53 2.08 -11.90 6.14
N SER A 54 2.71 -12.03 4.99
CA SER A 54 2.91 -10.98 4.00
C SER A 54 2.10 -11.33 2.75
N TYR A 55 1.25 -10.42 2.32
CA TYR A 55 0.31 -10.67 1.23
C TYR A 55 0.32 -9.52 0.25
N TYR A 56 0.43 -9.84 -1.05
CA TYR A 56 0.27 -8.87 -2.13
C TYR A 56 -1.04 -9.19 -2.84
N TYR A 57 -1.85 -8.17 -3.05
CA TYR A 57 -3.10 -8.29 -3.80
C TYR A 57 -3.08 -7.30 -4.95
N PHE A 58 -3.17 -7.81 -6.18
CA PHE A 58 -3.36 -6.92 -7.33
C PHE A 58 -4.73 -6.27 -7.26
N ILE A 59 -4.77 -5.01 -7.66
CA ILE A 59 -6.02 -4.34 -7.97
C ILE A 59 -6.21 -4.51 -9.46
N LYS A 60 -7.30 -5.16 -9.84
CA LYS A 60 -7.57 -5.48 -11.25
C LYS A 60 -8.80 -4.74 -11.74
N GLU A 61 -8.66 -4.10 -12.89
CA GLU A 61 -9.80 -3.56 -13.61
C GLU A 61 -9.88 -4.30 -14.94
N LYS A 62 -10.99 -5.03 -15.16
CA LYS A 62 -11.11 -5.94 -16.30
C LYS A 62 -9.97 -6.95 -16.26
N ASP A 63 -9.14 -7.02 -17.29
CA ASP A 63 -8.04 -7.96 -17.35
C ASP A 63 -6.68 -7.32 -17.03
N GLU A 64 -6.67 -6.08 -16.54
CA GLU A 64 -5.43 -5.35 -16.30
C GLU A 64 -5.14 -5.19 -14.81
N ASN A 65 -3.88 -5.44 -14.44
CA ASN A 65 -3.38 -5.14 -13.11
C ASN A 65 -3.02 -3.66 -13.06
N ILE A 66 -3.83 -2.85 -12.36
CA ILE A 66 -3.66 -1.40 -12.33
C ILE A 66 -2.95 -0.91 -11.06
N GLY A 67 -2.71 -1.81 -10.14
CA GLY A 67 -2.04 -1.48 -8.89
C GLY A 67 -1.95 -2.71 -8.00
N PHE A 68 -1.46 -2.52 -6.78
CA PHE A 68 -1.49 -3.58 -5.77
C PHE A 68 -1.50 -2.99 -4.37
N LEU A 69 -1.92 -3.83 -3.43
CA LEU A 69 -1.89 -3.53 -2.00
C LEU A 69 -1.08 -4.61 -1.31
N ARG A 70 -0.14 -4.21 -0.46
CA ARG A 70 0.62 -5.16 0.33
C ARG A 70 0.21 -5.06 1.79
N VAL A 71 -0.05 -6.21 2.39
CA VAL A 71 -0.52 -6.31 3.76
C VAL A 71 0.43 -7.17 4.57
N GLN A 72 0.77 -6.71 5.77
CA GLN A 72 1.51 -7.51 6.74
C GLN A 72 0.62 -7.69 7.97
N THR A 73 0.27 -8.94 8.28
CA THR A 73 -0.63 -9.20 9.41
C THR A 73 0.14 -9.76 10.61
N ASN A 74 -0.49 -9.71 11.79
CA ASN A 74 -0.05 -10.51 12.92
C ASN A 74 -0.54 -11.96 12.73
N GLU A 75 -0.07 -12.89 13.56
CA GLU A 75 -0.45 -14.29 13.43
C GLU A 75 -1.94 -14.53 13.72
N GLU A 76 -2.51 -13.78 14.65
CA GLU A 76 -3.91 -13.91 15.05
C GLU A 76 -4.89 -13.35 14.03
N LEU A 77 -4.39 -12.65 13.01
CA LEU A 77 -5.21 -11.98 12.00
C LEU A 77 -6.20 -10.98 12.61
N THR A 78 -5.71 -10.20 13.59
CA THR A 78 -6.48 -9.15 14.24
C THR A 78 -5.95 -7.76 13.93
N GLU A 79 -4.66 -7.65 13.57
CA GLU A 79 -4.02 -6.37 13.24
C GLU A 79 -3.24 -6.52 11.94
N ALA A 80 -3.22 -5.46 11.15
CA ALA A 80 -2.50 -5.44 9.89
C ALA A 80 -1.84 -4.09 9.66
N TRP A 81 -0.73 -4.15 8.93
CA TRP A 81 -0.01 -3.00 8.43
C TRP A 81 -0.19 -2.95 6.92
N LEU A 82 -0.70 -1.84 6.40
CA LEU A 82 -0.75 -1.63 4.96
C LEU A 82 0.63 -1.12 4.54
N GLY A 83 1.45 -2.02 4.01
CA GLY A 83 2.85 -1.74 3.74
C GLY A 83 3.09 -0.97 2.47
N THR A 84 2.29 -1.21 1.44
CA THR A 84 2.42 -0.55 0.16
C THR A 84 1.03 -0.47 -0.48
N ALA A 85 0.70 0.72 -0.96
CA ALA A 85 -0.50 0.92 -1.77
C ALA A 85 -0.04 1.60 -3.06
N ALA A 86 -0.09 0.89 -4.16
CA ALA A 86 0.43 1.35 -5.45
C ALA A 86 -0.69 1.35 -6.48
N ILE A 87 -0.87 2.48 -7.16
CA ILE A 87 -1.78 2.60 -8.30
C ILE A 87 -0.95 3.21 -9.44
N LEU A 88 -1.00 2.60 -10.61
CA LEU A 88 -0.31 3.13 -11.78
C LEU A 88 -0.79 4.56 -12.05
N PRO A 89 0.11 5.48 -12.44
CA PRO A 89 -0.24 6.89 -12.58
C PRO A 89 -1.46 7.15 -13.46
N GLN A 90 -1.62 6.43 -14.56
CA GLN A 90 -2.74 6.64 -15.49
C GLN A 90 -4.09 6.21 -14.90
N TYR A 91 -4.09 5.49 -13.79
CA TYR A 91 -5.32 5.03 -13.13
C TYR A 91 -5.62 5.76 -11.82
N GLN A 92 -4.78 6.71 -11.45
CA GLN A 92 -4.98 7.48 -10.22
C GLN A 92 -6.12 8.49 -10.39
N GLY A 93 -6.75 8.87 -9.28
CA GLY A 93 -7.82 9.87 -9.28
C GLY A 93 -9.16 9.37 -9.78
N LYS A 94 -9.36 8.05 -9.89
CA LYS A 94 -10.58 7.45 -10.41
C LYS A 94 -11.37 6.65 -9.37
N GLY A 95 -10.93 6.67 -8.11
CA GLY A 95 -11.60 5.94 -7.05
C GLY A 95 -11.19 4.48 -6.91
N TYR A 96 -10.29 3.99 -7.73
CA TYR A 96 -9.87 2.59 -7.70
C TYR A 96 -9.16 2.22 -6.40
N GLY A 97 -8.35 3.13 -5.87
CA GLY A 97 -7.67 2.89 -4.60
C GLY A 97 -8.63 2.70 -3.45
N SER A 98 -9.65 3.57 -3.35
CA SER A 98 -10.66 3.47 -2.29
C SER A 98 -11.44 2.17 -2.40
N GLU A 99 -11.81 1.76 -3.62
CA GLU A 99 -12.51 0.51 -3.82
C GLU A 99 -11.62 -0.68 -3.47
N GLY A 100 -10.35 -0.62 -3.83
CA GLY A 100 -9.37 -1.65 -3.48
C GLY A 100 -9.23 -1.81 -1.97
N LEU A 101 -9.13 -0.71 -1.23
CA LEU A 101 -9.04 -0.75 0.23
C LEU A 101 -10.31 -1.37 0.85
N ARG A 102 -11.47 -1.03 0.32
CA ARG A 102 -12.73 -1.60 0.80
C ARG A 102 -12.77 -3.10 0.59
N LEU A 103 -12.36 -3.56 -0.58
CA LEU A 103 -12.31 -5.00 -0.88
C LEU A 103 -11.29 -5.72 -0.02
N LEU A 104 -10.15 -5.08 0.24
CA LEU A 104 -9.12 -5.65 1.10
C LEU A 104 -9.64 -5.85 2.53
N GLU A 105 -10.37 -4.88 3.06
CA GLU A 105 -10.95 -5.01 4.40
C GLU A 105 -11.98 -6.13 4.47
N LYS A 106 -12.69 -6.39 3.38
CA LYS A 106 -13.62 -7.52 3.31
C LYS A 106 -12.86 -8.84 3.26
N GLU A 107 -11.76 -8.88 2.52
CA GLU A 107 -10.94 -10.09 2.42
C GLU A 107 -10.33 -10.45 3.78
N PHE A 108 -9.89 -9.46 4.53
CA PHE A 108 -9.30 -9.63 5.86
C PHE A 108 -10.31 -9.26 6.95
N SER A 109 -11.46 -9.91 6.94
CA SER A 109 -12.60 -9.55 7.79
C SER A 109 -12.35 -9.68 9.30
N THR A 110 -11.31 -10.40 9.72
CA THR A 110 -10.97 -10.55 11.13
C THR A 110 -10.07 -9.42 11.64
N ILE A 111 -9.46 -8.64 10.74
CA ILE A 111 -8.60 -7.53 11.13
C ILE A 111 -9.45 -6.42 11.73
N LYS A 112 -9.07 -5.98 12.93
CA LYS A 112 -9.77 -4.91 13.66
C LYS A 112 -9.01 -3.61 13.66
N GLN A 113 -7.72 -3.65 13.39
CA GLN A 113 -6.88 -2.46 13.39
C GLN A 113 -5.95 -2.49 12.17
N TRP A 114 -6.00 -1.43 11.40
CA TRP A 114 -5.13 -1.21 10.25
C TRP A 114 -4.22 -0.02 10.53
N ASP A 115 -2.93 -0.19 10.30
CA ASP A 115 -1.95 0.88 10.48
C ASP A 115 -1.19 1.10 9.19
N LEU A 116 -0.73 2.33 8.96
CA LEU A 116 0.14 2.67 7.84
C LEU A 116 0.93 3.93 8.16
N CYS A 117 1.90 4.25 7.31
CA CYS A 117 2.52 5.57 7.30
C CYS A 117 2.59 6.10 5.87
N SER A 118 2.63 7.41 5.76
CA SER A 118 2.66 8.10 4.47
C SER A 118 3.49 9.37 4.60
N VAL A 119 3.87 9.96 3.48
CA VAL A 119 4.59 11.24 3.49
C VAL A 119 3.62 12.35 3.87
N LEU A 120 3.91 13.04 4.97
CA LEU A 120 3.02 14.10 5.49
C LEU A 120 2.81 15.21 4.47
N GLN A 121 3.86 15.58 3.74
CA GLN A 121 3.81 16.67 2.76
C GLN A 121 3.04 16.28 1.49
N ASP A 122 2.72 15.01 1.31
CA ASP A 122 1.86 14.57 0.23
C ASP A 122 0.40 14.68 0.68
N ALA A 123 -0.14 15.89 0.58
CA ALA A 123 -1.49 16.19 1.07
C ALA A 123 -2.56 15.32 0.38
N GLY A 124 -2.35 14.98 -0.88
CA GLY A 124 -3.30 14.13 -1.61
C GLY A 124 -3.40 12.74 -1.04
N MET A 125 -2.25 12.14 -0.69
CA MET A 125 -2.24 10.81 -0.09
C MET A 125 -2.79 10.82 1.33
N VAL A 126 -2.45 11.83 2.12
CA VAL A 126 -2.99 11.96 3.48
C VAL A 126 -4.52 12.07 3.42
N ALA A 127 -5.03 12.93 2.53
CA ALA A 127 -6.48 13.10 2.36
C ALA A 127 -7.13 11.81 1.87
N PHE A 128 -6.46 11.06 0.99
CA PHE A 128 -6.97 9.78 0.51
C PHE A 128 -7.17 8.81 1.68
N TYR A 129 -6.18 8.68 2.55
CA TYR A 129 -6.30 7.77 3.69
C TYR A 129 -7.33 8.27 4.70
N GLU A 130 -7.40 9.58 4.95
CA GLU A 130 -8.42 10.13 5.84
C GLU A 130 -9.83 9.89 5.32
N LYS A 131 -10.03 10.06 4.03
CA LYS A 131 -11.30 9.76 3.37
C LYS A 131 -11.70 8.30 3.56
N ASN A 132 -10.73 7.42 3.64
CA ASN A 132 -10.99 5.98 3.80
C ASN A 132 -11.01 5.53 5.26
N GLY A 133 -11.09 6.47 6.20
CA GLY A 133 -11.32 6.16 7.60
C GLY A 133 -10.09 6.12 8.48
N TYR A 134 -8.92 6.44 7.95
CA TYR A 134 -7.70 6.49 8.74
C TYR A 134 -7.57 7.82 9.46
N ARG A 135 -6.97 7.80 10.65
CA ARG A 135 -6.70 9.00 11.45
C ARG A 135 -5.22 9.09 11.78
N GLN A 136 -4.69 10.30 11.76
CA GLN A 136 -3.30 10.54 12.12
C GLN A 136 -3.08 10.25 13.60
N THR A 137 -2.01 9.51 13.92
CA THR A 137 -1.65 9.19 15.30
C THR A 137 -0.42 9.95 15.75
N HIS A 138 0.61 10.01 14.92
CA HIS A 138 1.84 10.73 15.24
C HIS A 138 2.66 10.96 13.98
N ILE A 139 3.67 11.81 14.10
CA ILE A 139 4.54 12.20 12.99
C ILE A 139 5.98 11.92 13.41
N LYS A 140 6.78 11.39 12.48
CA LYS A 140 8.21 11.21 12.67
C LYS A 140 8.96 11.86 11.53
N PRO A 141 10.03 12.65 11.83
CA PRO A 141 10.85 13.20 10.74
C PRO A 141 11.59 12.07 10.03
N GLU A 142 11.62 12.14 8.70
CA GLU A 142 12.35 11.18 7.87
C GLU A 142 13.66 11.80 7.38
N LYS A 143 13.56 13.00 6.83
CA LYS A 143 14.68 13.77 6.34
C LYS A 143 14.26 15.24 6.23
N GLU A 144 15.18 16.12 5.83
CA GLU A 144 14.85 17.51 5.60
C GLU A 144 13.72 17.61 4.56
N ASP A 145 12.70 18.40 4.87
CA ASP A 145 11.52 18.62 4.02
C ASP A 145 10.62 17.38 3.82
N MET A 146 10.83 16.34 4.63
CA MET A 146 10.01 15.13 4.54
C MET A 146 9.76 14.53 5.92
N ASP A 147 8.50 14.44 6.29
CA ASP A 147 8.06 13.79 7.52
C ASP A 147 7.15 12.61 7.14
N MET A 148 7.13 11.60 8.02
CA MET A 148 6.19 10.50 7.86
C MET A 148 5.08 10.66 8.88
N VAL A 149 3.84 10.63 8.41
CA VAL A 149 2.67 10.61 9.28
C VAL A 149 2.20 9.17 9.43
N TYR A 150 2.01 8.74 10.67
CA TYR A 150 1.48 7.42 10.99
C TYR A 150 -0.02 7.52 11.19
N MET A 151 -0.74 6.57 10.63
CA MET A 151 -2.20 6.61 10.60
C MET A 151 -2.77 5.27 10.99
N LYS A 152 -3.96 5.30 11.57
CA LYS A 152 -4.64 4.11 12.09
C LYS A 152 -6.11 4.14 11.72
N LYS A 153 -6.64 2.97 11.41
CA LYS A 153 -8.08 2.78 11.23
C LYS A 153 -8.53 1.62 12.09
N LEU A 154 -9.55 1.85 12.91
CA LEU A 154 -10.19 0.82 13.72
C LEU A 154 -11.47 0.39 13.02
N ILE A 155 -11.65 -0.91 12.89
CA ILE A 155 -12.86 -1.47 12.30
C ILE A 155 -13.87 -1.69 13.42
N ASP A 156 -14.96 -0.98 13.32
CA ASP A 156 -16.03 -1.02 14.31
C ASP A 156 -17.07 -2.04 13.87
N LYS A 157 -17.19 -3.10 14.63
CA LYS A 157 -18.20 -4.13 14.36
C LYS A 157 -18.85 -4.60 15.64
#